data_1956841ac93808775d21ca13cf2a8079
#
_entry.id   1956841ac93808775d21ca13cf2a8079
#
_cell.length_a   1.000
_cell.length_b   1.000
_cell.length_c   1.000
_cell.angle_alpha   90.00
_cell.angle_beta   90.00
_cell.angle_gamma   90.00
#
_symmetry.space_group_name_H-M   'P 1'
#
loop_
_entity.id
_entity.type
_entity.pdbx_description
1 polymer ?
#
loop_
_entity_poly.entity_id
_entity_poly.type
_entity_poly.pdbx_seq_one_letter_code
_entity_poly.pdbx_strand_id
1 'polypeptide(L)'
;ANRVKLYRFFQTKQYCKIYYTNKSRNIYIEGWVEQVESNLFTDVQVIQISIICPQPFLSGLYYIAADLNRVLSLFQFPFSIPAEGIEFSRIQKDYMATITNKGDAETGVEIVITAMGDIVNPIIYNADTGGSFGVNIAMEASDQLRVSTVPGDKWVKFVHNGVESNCINKVMPNP
;
A
#
# COMPACT_ATOMS: atom_id res chain seq x y z
N ALA A 1 -29.64 26.10 -12.09
CA ALA A 1 -28.21 26.48 -12.04
C ALA A 1 -27.30 25.31 -11.58
N ASN A 2 -27.75 24.43 -10.68
CA ASN A 2 -26.89 23.34 -10.14
C ASN A 2 -26.72 22.16 -11.11
N ARG A 3 -27.73 21.82 -11.93
CA ARG A 3 -27.67 20.72 -12.88
C ARG A 3 -26.58 20.89 -13.94
N VAL A 4 -26.46 22.09 -14.52
CA VAL A 4 -25.41 22.38 -15.52
C VAL A 4 -24.01 22.24 -14.94
N LYS A 5 -23.84 22.60 -13.66
CA LYS A 5 -22.56 22.40 -12.95
C LYS A 5 -22.23 20.91 -12.79
N LEU A 6 -23.22 20.07 -12.45
CA LEU A 6 -23.01 18.61 -12.32
C LEU A 6 -22.64 17.97 -13.66
N TYR A 7 -23.28 18.31 -14.76
CA TYR A 7 -22.91 17.83 -16.09
C TYR A 7 -21.51 18.25 -16.53
N ARG A 8 -21.05 19.44 -16.13
CA ARG A 8 -19.69 19.90 -16.39
C ARG A 8 -18.68 19.16 -15.55
N PHE A 9 -19.07 18.77 -14.34
CA PHE A 9 -18.18 18.08 -13.40
C PHE A 9 -18.07 16.58 -13.71
N PHE A 10 -19.17 15.93 -14.07
CA PHE A 10 -19.21 14.51 -14.43
C PHE A 10 -19.38 14.34 -15.94
N GLN A 11 -18.27 14.46 -16.66
CA GLN A 11 -18.30 14.20 -18.11
C GLN A 11 -18.13 12.71 -18.38
N THR A 12 -18.84 12.19 -19.38
CA THR A 12 -18.72 10.79 -19.82
C THR A 12 -17.27 10.46 -20.18
N LYS A 13 -16.77 9.29 -19.77
CA LYS A 13 -15.39 8.81 -19.89
C LYS A 13 -14.38 9.56 -19.06
N GLN A 14 -14.80 10.46 -18.19
CA GLN A 14 -13.90 11.12 -17.25
C GLN A 14 -13.59 10.20 -16.09
N TYR A 15 -12.30 10.12 -15.72
CA TYR A 15 -11.88 9.47 -14.48
C TYR A 15 -12.36 10.24 -13.26
N CYS A 16 -12.86 9.53 -12.27
CA CYS A 16 -13.27 10.11 -11.00
C CYS A 16 -12.90 9.19 -9.83
N LYS A 17 -12.65 9.83 -8.70
CA LYS A 17 -12.43 9.17 -7.42
C LYS A 17 -13.51 9.63 -6.45
N ILE A 18 -14.30 8.68 -5.96
CA ILE A 18 -15.42 8.95 -5.08
C ILE A 18 -15.03 8.60 -3.67
N TYR A 19 -15.16 9.56 -2.78
CA TYR A 19 -14.91 9.39 -1.35
C TYR A 19 -16.23 9.25 -0.61
N TYR A 20 -16.29 8.23 0.25
CA TYR A 20 -17.39 8.07 1.18
C TYR A 20 -16.85 8.14 2.60
N THR A 21 -17.35 9.09 3.36
CA THR A 21 -16.93 9.36 4.74
C THR A 21 -18.14 9.36 5.66
N ASN A 22 -18.09 8.55 6.70
CA ASN A 22 -19.04 8.59 7.81
C ASN A 22 -18.27 8.43 9.14
N LYS A 23 -19.03 8.34 10.28
CA LYS A 23 -18.40 8.22 11.61
C LYS A 23 -17.50 6.99 11.80
N SER A 24 -17.70 5.93 11.01
CA SER A 24 -16.99 4.65 11.17
C SER A 24 -16.09 4.29 9.99
N ARG A 25 -16.31 4.87 8.80
CA ARG A 25 -15.62 4.48 7.58
C ARG A 25 -15.18 5.70 6.77
N ASN A 26 -13.93 5.66 6.32
CA ASN A 26 -13.36 6.58 5.33
C ASN A 26 -12.78 5.75 4.20
N ILE A 27 -13.53 5.68 3.10
CA ILE A 27 -13.24 4.79 1.97
C ILE A 27 -13.38 5.55 0.66
N TYR A 28 -12.79 5.02 -0.40
CA TYR A 28 -12.94 5.54 -1.75
C TYR A 28 -13.06 4.42 -2.78
N ILE A 29 -13.59 4.76 -3.95
CA ILE A 29 -13.59 3.93 -5.14
C ILE A 29 -13.20 4.77 -6.35
N GLU A 30 -12.52 4.16 -7.30
CA GLU A 30 -12.03 4.80 -8.52
C GLU A 30 -12.70 4.21 -9.75
N GLY A 31 -13.03 5.07 -10.71
CA GLY A 31 -13.68 4.61 -11.93
C GLY A 31 -13.83 5.70 -12.98
N TRP A 32 -14.55 5.38 -14.03
CA TRP A 32 -14.86 6.28 -15.14
C TRP A 32 -16.35 6.50 -15.21
N VAL A 33 -16.76 7.75 -15.40
CA VAL A 33 -18.16 8.11 -15.61
C VAL A 33 -18.65 7.48 -16.92
N GLU A 34 -19.63 6.60 -16.82
CA GLU A 34 -20.28 5.95 -17.97
C GLU A 34 -21.41 6.81 -18.50
N GLN A 35 -22.32 7.20 -17.61
CA GLN A 35 -23.54 7.87 -17.96
C GLN A 35 -24.01 8.82 -16.86
N VAL A 36 -24.64 9.92 -17.26
CA VAL A 36 -25.29 10.87 -16.36
C VAL A 36 -26.72 11.08 -16.85
N GLU A 37 -27.68 10.64 -16.07
CA GLU A 37 -29.10 10.76 -16.37
C GLU A 37 -29.79 11.70 -15.38
N SER A 38 -30.75 12.47 -15.88
CA SER A 38 -31.60 13.29 -15.02
C SER A 38 -33.06 13.15 -15.42
N ASN A 39 -33.91 12.98 -14.41
CA ASN A 39 -35.35 13.07 -14.61
C ASN A 39 -35.77 14.53 -14.83
N LEU A 40 -36.31 14.83 -16.05
CA LEU A 40 -36.62 16.20 -16.43
C LEU A 40 -38.05 16.60 -16.03
N PHE A 41 -38.95 15.64 -15.79
CA PHE A 41 -40.40 15.85 -15.68
C PHE A 41 -40.99 15.40 -14.33
N THR A 42 -40.19 15.39 -13.25
CA THR A 42 -40.64 15.04 -11.89
C THR A 42 -40.52 16.25 -10.98
N ASP A 43 -41.38 16.36 -9.97
CA ASP A 43 -41.32 17.42 -8.95
C ASP A 43 -40.04 17.37 -8.14
N VAL A 44 -39.45 16.17 -7.97
CA VAL A 44 -38.15 15.98 -7.34
C VAL A 44 -37.12 15.66 -8.43
N GLN A 45 -36.17 16.55 -8.66
CA GLN A 45 -35.09 16.33 -9.62
C GLN A 45 -34.04 15.41 -9.05
N VAL A 46 -33.91 14.21 -9.60
CA VAL A 46 -32.86 13.23 -9.27
C VAL A 46 -31.89 13.16 -10.44
N ILE A 47 -30.58 13.18 -10.14
CA ILE A 47 -29.53 12.92 -11.11
C ILE A 47 -28.88 11.59 -10.73
N GLN A 48 -28.88 10.65 -11.66
CA GLN A 48 -28.19 9.38 -11.54
C GLN A 48 -26.87 9.44 -12.30
N ILE A 49 -25.79 9.05 -11.66
CA ILE A 49 -24.45 9.00 -12.26
C ILE A 49 -24.00 7.55 -12.20
N SER A 50 -23.81 6.93 -13.37
CA SER A 50 -23.26 5.57 -13.49
C SER A 50 -21.76 5.64 -13.69
N ILE A 51 -21.02 4.83 -12.92
CA ILE A 51 -19.56 4.82 -12.92
C ILE A 51 -19.09 3.39 -13.07
N ILE A 52 -18.23 3.15 -14.05
CA ILE A 52 -17.56 1.86 -14.23
C ILE A 52 -16.31 1.83 -13.35
N CYS A 53 -16.29 0.92 -12.40
CA CYS A 53 -15.17 0.71 -11.50
C CYS A 53 -14.47 -0.60 -11.86
N PRO A 54 -13.27 -0.60 -12.44
CA PRO A 54 -12.54 -1.83 -12.81
C PRO A 54 -12.17 -2.68 -11.60
N GLN A 55 -11.93 -2.04 -10.48
CA GLN A 55 -11.75 -2.71 -9.20
C GLN A 55 -13.04 -2.58 -8.37
N PRO A 56 -13.73 -3.71 -8.08
CA PRO A 56 -15.04 -3.67 -7.43
C PRO A 56 -14.97 -3.44 -5.91
N PHE A 57 -13.77 -3.24 -5.37
CA PHE A 57 -13.56 -3.08 -3.94
C PHE A 57 -13.37 -1.61 -3.54
N LEU A 58 -13.99 -1.25 -2.44
CA LEU A 58 -13.77 0.04 -1.78
C LEU A 58 -12.43 0.01 -1.03
N SER A 59 -11.57 0.96 -1.30
CA SER A 59 -10.27 1.09 -0.67
C SER A 59 -10.32 1.99 0.55
N GLY A 60 -9.58 1.65 1.61
CA GLY A 60 -9.41 2.52 2.77
C GLY A 60 -8.51 3.72 2.46
N LEU A 61 -8.74 4.85 3.12
CA LEU A 61 -7.90 6.04 2.99
C LEU A 61 -6.54 5.91 3.70
N TYR A 62 -6.42 4.96 4.61
CA TYR A 62 -5.22 4.79 5.43
C TYR A 62 -4.59 3.43 5.15
N TYR A 63 -3.27 3.45 4.99
CA TYR A 63 -2.47 2.23 4.95
C TYR A 63 -2.19 1.77 6.38
N ILE A 64 -2.20 0.47 6.60
CA ILE A 64 -1.71 -0.16 7.82
C ILE A 64 -0.28 -0.59 7.51
N ALA A 65 0.69 -0.02 8.22
CA ALA A 65 2.10 -0.36 8.05
C ALA A 65 2.64 -1.03 9.32
N ALA A 66 3.58 -1.94 9.12
CA ALA A 66 4.37 -2.53 10.19
C ALA A 66 5.84 -2.58 9.74
N ASP A 67 6.73 -2.14 10.63
CA ASP A 67 8.17 -2.17 10.40
C ASP A 67 8.79 -3.34 11.16
N LEU A 68 9.64 -4.10 10.48
CA LEU A 68 10.42 -5.20 11.07
C LEU A 68 11.66 -4.70 11.85
N ASN A 69 12.11 -3.50 11.57
CA ASN A 69 13.24 -2.89 12.25
C ASN A 69 12.79 -1.67 13.05
N ARG A 70 13.13 -1.64 14.34
CA ARG A 70 12.88 -0.47 15.19
C ARG A 70 14.19 0.12 15.68
N VAL A 71 14.27 1.45 15.66
CA VAL A 71 15.32 2.17 16.38
C VAL A 71 14.81 2.40 17.81
N LEU A 72 15.42 1.71 18.77
CA LEU A 72 15.16 1.95 20.18
C LEU A 72 16.05 3.11 20.63
N SER A 73 15.44 4.22 21.04
CA SER A 73 16.12 5.29 21.72
C SER A 73 16.44 4.84 23.15
N LEU A 74 17.72 4.69 23.46
CA LEU A 74 18.18 4.29 24.80
C LEU A 74 18.51 5.52 25.67
N PHE A 75 18.33 6.73 25.12
CA PHE A 75 18.67 7.96 25.81
C PHE A 75 17.47 8.53 26.55
N GLN A 76 17.61 8.75 27.86
CA GLN A 76 16.60 9.37 28.73
C GLN A 76 17.25 10.43 29.62
N PHE A 77 16.53 11.53 29.89
CA PHE A 77 16.94 12.55 30.85
C PHE A 77 16.33 12.29 32.25
N PRO A 78 17.05 12.58 33.36
CA PRO A 78 18.46 12.97 33.48
C PRO A 78 19.38 11.76 33.28
N PHE A 79 20.59 12.00 32.77
CA PHE A 79 21.58 10.94 32.55
C PHE A 79 22.96 11.34 33.10
N SER A 80 23.77 10.34 33.45
CA SER A 80 25.20 10.47 33.72
C SER A 80 25.96 9.64 32.70
N ILE A 81 27.12 10.13 32.26
CA ILE A 81 27.99 9.42 31.33
C ILE A 81 28.92 8.53 32.13
N PRO A 82 28.74 7.20 32.14
CA PRO A 82 29.69 6.27 32.74
C PRO A 82 30.99 6.24 31.93
N ALA A 83 32.06 5.76 32.55
CA ALA A 83 33.39 5.70 31.92
C ALA A 83 33.43 4.81 30.66
N GLU A 84 32.50 3.85 30.57
CA GLU A 84 32.34 2.92 29.43
C GLU A 84 31.60 3.54 28.23
N GLY A 85 31.06 4.76 28.38
CA GLY A 85 30.28 5.42 27.35
C GLY A 85 28.75 5.18 27.44
N ILE A 86 28.00 5.76 26.53
CA ILE A 86 26.55 5.61 26.46
C ILE A 86 26.14 5.17 25.06
N GLU A 87 25.34 4.10 24.97
CA GLU A 87 24.60 3.78 23.75
C GLU A 87 23.40 4.75 23.59
N PHE A 88 23.38 5.56 22.54
CA PHE A 88 22.29 6.50 22.26
C PHE A 88 21.08 5.83 21.62
N SER A 89 21.31 4.78 20.84
CA SER A 89 20.25 4.03 20.17
C SER A 89 20.75 2.62 19.81
N ARG A 90 19.79 1.70 19.69
CA ARG A 90 20.04 0.33 19.20
C ARG A 90 19.00 0.00 18.13
N ILE A 91 19.45 -0.61 17.04
CA ILE A 91 18.55 -1.19 16.05
C ILE A 91 18.11 -2.56 16.58
N GLN A 92 16.83 -2.67 16.91
CA GLN A 92 16.19 -3.96 17.19
C GLN A 92 15.73 -4.56 15.88
N LYS A 93 16.21 -5.75 15.55
CA LYS A 93 15.79 -6.52 14.38
C LYS A 93 14.69 -7.48 14.82
N ASP A 94 13.46 -7.22 14.38
CA ASP A 94 12.35 -8.14 14.55
C ASP A 94 12.21 -8.94 13.25
N TYR A 95 12.19 -10.27 13.36
CA TYR A 95 12.08 -11.17 12.19
C TYR A 95 10.63 -11.44 11.79
N MET A 96 9.68 -10.96 12.55
CA MET A 96 8.25 -11.14 12.32
C MET A 96 7.49 -9.86 12.61
N ALA A 97 6.59 -9.48 11.70
CA ALA A 97 5.62 -8.42 11.91
C ALA A 97 4.21 -8.94 11.67
N THR A 98 3.28 -8.53 12.51
CA THR A 98 1.85 -8.86 12.34
C THR A 98 1.13 -7.67 11.74
N ILE A 99 0.46 -7.89 10.60
CA ILE A 99 -0.39 -6.91 9.94
C ILE A 99 -1.80 -7.46 9.92
N THR A 100 -2.75 -6.72 10.50
CA THR A 100 -4.15 -7.13 10.52
C THR A 100 -4.92 -6.35 9.47
N ASN A 101 -5.53 -7.07 8.51
CA ASN A 101 -6.49 -6.48 7.59
C ASN A 101 -7.79 -6.17 8.34
N LYS A 102 -8.16 -4.89 8.42
CA LYS A 102 -9.42 -4.43 9.04
C LYS A 102 -10.55 -4.27 8.01
N GLY A 103 -10.31 -4.61 6.77
CA GLY A 103 -11.31 -4.59 5.70
C GLY A 103 -12.17 -5.84 5.68
N ASP A 104 -13.27 -5.77 4.95
CA ASP A 104 -14.23 -6.87 4.78
C ASP A 104 -13.82 -7.84 3.64
N ALA A 105 -12.77 -7.51 2.85
CA ALA A 105 -12.27 -8.30 1.73
C ALA A 105 -10.79 -8.65 1.90
N GLU A 106 -10.39 -9.78 1.37
CA GLU A 106 -8.97 -10.15 1.28
C GLU A 106 -8.22 -9.15 0.38
N THR A 107 -7.04 -8.78 0.79
CA THR A 107 -6.17 -7.88 0.02
C THR A 107 -4.73 -8.37 0.04
N GLY A 108 -3.95 -7.89 -0.92
CA GLY A 108 -2.51 -8.08 -0.92
C GLY A 108 -1.79 -7.08 -0.02
N VAL A 109 -0.48 -7.22 0.04
CA VAL A 109 0.43 -6.34 0.78
C VAL A 109 1.47 -5.75 -0.16
N GLU A 110 1.92 -4.56 0.18
CA GLU A 110 3.13 -3.98 -0.38
C GLU A 110 4.28 -4.16 0.62
N ILE A 111 5.40 -4.69 0.14
CA ILE A 111 6.56 -4.99 0.97
C ILE A 111 7.76 -4.26 0.40
N VAL A 112 8.51 -3.60 1.26
CA VAL A 112 9.78 -2.96 0.91
C VAL A 112 10.88 -3.57 1.77
N ILE A 113 11.85 -4.21 1.13
CA ILE A 113 13.06 -4.71 1.77
C ILE A 113 14.20 -3.78 1.39
N THR A 114 14.82 -3.16 2.39
CA THR A 114 16.04 -2.37 2.19
C THR A 114 17.22 -3.16 2.71
N ALA A 115 18.20 -3.43 1.86
CA ALA A 115 19.41 -4.14 2.23
C ALA A 115 20.32 -3.27 3.08
N MET A 116 20.73 -3.77 4.24
CA MET A 116 21.76 -3.14 5.10
C MET A 116 23.16 -3.72 4.89
N GLY A 117 23.29 -4.67 3.99
CA GLY A 117 24.50 -5.39 3.60
C GLY A 117 24.13 -6.35 2.48
N ASP A 118 25.06 -7.25 2.13
CA ASP A 118 24.85 -8.21 1.07
C ASP A 118 23.75 -9.21 1.42
N ILE A 119 22.74 -9.32 0.58
CA ILE A 119 21.63 -10.26 0.69
C ILE A 119 21.53 -11.05 -0.62
N VAL A 120 21.43 -12.36 -0.51
CA VAL A 120 21.22 -13.23 -1.67
C VAL A 120 19.89 -13.95 -1.53
N ASN A 121 19.06 -13.88 -2.57
CA ASN A 121 17.78 -14.57 -2.65
C ASN A 121 16.85 -14.30 -1.45
N PRO A 122 16.42 -13.04 -1.22
CA PRO A 122 15.52 -12.73 -0.12
C PRO A 122 14.21 -13.53 -0.24
N ILE A 123 13.77 -14.10 0.89
CA ILE A 123 12.52 -14.87 1.00
C ILE A 123 11.69 -14.31 2.13
N ILE A 124 10.40 -14.16 1.89
CA ILE A 124 9.40 -13.73 2.86
C ILE A 124 8.44 -14.89 3.10
N TYR A 125 8.15 -15.19 4.35
CA TYR A 125 7.22 -16.23 4.75
C TYR A 125 5.95 -15.60 5.34
N ASN A 126 4.80 -16.10 4.94
CA ASN A 126 3.55 -15.83 5.62
C ASN A 126 3.34 -16.93 6.67
N ALA A 127 3.45 -16.57 7.96
CA ALA A 127 3.36 -17.53 9.06
C ALA A 127 1.96 -18.13 9.20
N ASP A 128 0.90 -17.39 8.81
CA ASP A 128 -0.48 -17.85 8.96
C ASP A 128 -0.87 -18.86 7.87
N THR A 129 -0.41 -18.65 6.64
CA THR A 129 -0.77 -19.51 5.50
C THR A 129 0.30 -20.54 5.15
N GLY A 130 1.51 -20.41 5.69
CA GLY A 130 2.68 -21.21 5.33
C GLY A 130 3.25 -20.90 3.93
N GLY A 131 2.67 -19.92 3.23
CA GLY A 131 3.15 -19.52 1.91
C GLY A 131 4.47 -18.76 1.97
N SER A 132 5.27 -18.84 0.93
CA SER A 132 6.51 -18.11 0.81
C SER A 132 6.58 -17.34 -0.52
N PHE A 133 7.31 -16.24 -0.51
CA PHE A 133 7.61 -15.44 -1.68
C PHE A 133 9.10 -15.12 -1.69
N GLY A 134 9.80 -15.52 -2.73
CA GLY A 134 11.22 -15.28 -2.88
C GLY A 134 11.57 -14.69 -4.23
N VAL A 135 12.70 -13.96 -4.29
CA VAL A 135 13.22 -13.39 -5.54
C VAL A 135 14.69 -13.77 -5.70
N ASN A 136 15.04 -14.33 -6.85
CA ASN A 136 16.41 -14.72 -7.17
C ASN A 136 17.22 -13.49 -7.61
N ILE A 137 17.72 -12.74 -6.65
CA ILE A 137 18.58 -11.57 -6.85
C ILE A 137 19.67 -11.50 -5.76
N ALA A 138 20.76 -10.84 -6.09
CA ALA A 138 21.73 -10.36 -5.12
C ALA A 138 21.48 -8.86 -4.89
N MET A 139 21.51 -8.42 -3.65
CA MET A 139 21.34 -7.04 -3.22
C MET A 139 22.58 -6.61 -2.43
N GLU A 140 23.02 -5.38 -2.64
CA GLU A 140 24.08 -4.72 -1.89
C GLU A 140 23.48 -3.74 -0.86
N ALA A 141 24.31 -3.19 0.01
CA ALA A 141 23.87 -2.20 0.98
C ALA A 141 23.18 -1.01 0.30
N SER A 142 22.03 -0.59 0.80
CA SER A 142 21.14 0.47 0.29
C SER A 142 20.24 0.08 -0.89
N ASP A 143 20.38 -1.11 -1.45
CA ASP A 143 19.44 -1.61 -2.45
C ASP A 143 18.05 -1.84 -1.86
N GLN A 144 17.02 -1.70 -2.70
CA GLN A 144 15.65 -1.96 -2.29
C GLN A 144 14.98 -2.97 -3.21
N LEU A 145 14.34 -3.96 -2.62
CA LEU A 145 13.38 -4.82 -3.29
C LEU A 145 11.98 -4.40 -2.88
N ARG A 146 11.16 -4.02 -3.84
CA ARG A 146 9.77 -3.61 -3.64
C ARG A 146 8.85 -4.61 -4.30
N VAL A 147 7.84 -5.04 -3.58
CA VAL A 147 6.90 -6.09 -4.04
C VAL A 147 5.49 -5.62 -3.75
N SER A 148 4.61 -5.72 -4.74
CA SER A 148 3.17 -5.59 -4.53
C SER A 148 2.48 -6.90 -4.89
N THR A 149 1.66 -7.40 -3.97
CA THR A 149 0.79 -8.55 -4.17
C THR A 149 -0.69 -8.15 -4.28
N VAL A 150 -0.96 -6.84 -4.35
CA VAL A 150 -2.33 -6.29 -4.43
C VAL A 150 -3.02 -6.77 -5.69
N PRO A 151 -4.25 -7.32 -5.62
CA PRO A 151 -5.00 -7.74 -6.79
C PRO A 151 -5.17 -6.60 -7.80
N GLY A 152 -4.81 -6.85 -9.07
CA GLY A 152 -4.86 -5.85 -10.13
C GLY A 152 -3.63 -4.93 -10.23
N ASP A 153 -2.75 -4.93 -9.23
CA ASP A 153 -1.50 -4.14 -9.21
C ASP A 153 -0.33 -4.96 -8.66
N LYS A 154 -0.04 -6.11 -9.31
CA LYS A 154 1.05 -7.00 -8.90
C LYS A 154 2.32 -6.66 -9.66
N TRP A 155 3.39 -6.38 -8.92
CA TRP A 155 4.70 -6.07 -9.48
C TRP A 155 5.83 -6.42 -8.51
N VAL A 156 7.02 -6.62 -9.08
CA VAL A 156 8.28 -6.80 -8.34
C VAL A 156 9.32 -5.88 -8.95
N LYS A 157 9.85 -4.97 -8.15
CA LYS A 157 10.78 -3.94 -8.59
C LYS A 157 12.04 -3.99 -7.73
N PHE A 158 13.17 -3.89 -8.38
CA PHE A 158 14.47 -3.80 -7.75
C PHE A 158 15.07 -2.41 -8.00
N VAL A 159 15.49 -1.76 -6.95
CA VAL A 159 16.13 -0.44 -7.01
C VAL A 159 17.58 -0.59 -6.60
N HIS A 160 18.49 -0.36 -7.52
CA HIS A 160 19.94 -0.37 -7.31
C HIS A 160 20.51 0.99 -7.74
N ASN A 161 21.25 1.65 -6.86
CA ASN A 161 21.82 2.98 -7.10
C ASN A 161 20.77 4.02 -7.61
N GLY A 162 19.54 3.95 -7.09
CA GLY A 162 18.45 4.84 -7.49
C GLY A 162 17.77 4.50 -8.83
N VAL A 163 18.22 3.47 -9.52
CA VAL A 163 17.62 2.98 -10.76
C VAL A 163 16.66 1.83 -10.48
N GLU A 164 15.39 2.02 -10.87
CA GLU A 164 14.34 1.01 -10.71
C GLU A 164 14.29 0.08 -11.93
N SER A 165 14.25 -1.23 -11.70
CA SER A 165 14.11 -2.27 -12.71
C SER A 165 13.01 -3.27 -12.34
N ASN A 166 12.31 -3.79 -13.35
CA ASN A 166 11.29 -4.83 -13.13
C ASN A 166 11.96 -6.19 -13.00
N CYS A 167 11.68 -6.91 -11.91
CA CYS A 167 12.24 -8.21 -11.58
C CYS A 167 11.19 -9.32 -11.39
N ILE A 168 9.98 -9.15 -11.93
CA ILE A 168 8.91 -10.15 -11.79
C ILE A 168 9.30 -11.53 -12.37
N ASN A 169 10.16 -11.56 -13.39
CA ASN A 169 10.68 -12.78 -13.99
C ASN A 169 11.72 -13.53 -13.11
N LYS A 170 12.17 -12.90 -12.02
CA LYS A 170 13.11 -13.49 -11.07
C LYS A 170 12.41 -14.02 -9.80
N VAL A 171 11.09 -13.97 -9.77
CA VAL A 171 10.32 -14.58 -8.67
C VAL A 171 10.56 -16.08 -8.66
N MET A 172 10.92 -16.60 -7.50
CA MET A 172 11.11 -18.03 -7.32
C MET A 172 9.75 -18.74 -7.30
N PRO A 173 9.62 -19.91 -7.95
CA PRO A 173 8.42 -20.71 -7.79
C PRO A 173 8.24 -21.07 -6.31
N ASN A 174 7.00 -21.08 -5.86
CA ASN A 174 6.68 -21.52 -4.50
C ASN A 174 7.09 -22.98 -4.35
N PRO A 175 7.89 -23.37 -3.34
CA PRO A 175 8.32 -24.74 -3.14
C PRO A 175 7.18 -25.69 -2.80
#